data_70d9c121f869f98cec0d8f8292df6ae5
#
_entry.id   70d9c121f869f98cec0d8f8292df6ae5
#
_cell.length_a   1.000
_cell.length_b   1.000
_cell.length_c   1.000
_cell.angle_alpha   90.00
_cell.angle_beta   90.00
_cell.angle_gamma   90.00
#
_symmetry.space_group_name_H-M   'P 1'
#
loop_
_entity.id
_entity.type
_entity.pdbx_description
1 polymer ?
#
loop_
_entity_poly.entity_id
_entity_poly.type
_entity_poly.pdbx_seq_one_letter_code
_entity_poly.pdbx_strand_id
1 'polypeptide(L)'
;RKNRTPENEASHALVHRSLIAARLKDRTSLTSALVKLQNHKIRYPSLMTNHDYDQRSCYCTDFAIGYLGIVNEALVFSNKNEIEILPALFESGFDAGEITGIKARTRATVDSLRWDLQSKTAQVTVTSDIDQTITVSCGLSDKTEALTFRAGETKTVDFVLN
;
A
#
# COMPACT_ATOMS: atom_id res chain seq x y z
N ARG A 1 -28.04 -15.71 -13.15
CA ARG A 1 -26.97 -14.75 -12.77
C ARG A 1 -27.39 -13.39 -13.28
N LYS A 2 -27.88 -12.48 -12.41
CA LYS A 2 -28.11 -11.08 -12.76
C LYS A 2 -26.78 -10.47 -13.21
N ASN A 3 -26.77 -9.74 -14.33
CA ASN A 3 -25.61 -9.03 -14.84
C ASN A 3 -25.08 -8.10 -13.71
N ARG A 4 -23.94 -8.45 -13.15
CA ARG A 4 -23.22 -7.57 -12.23
C ARG A 4 -22.64 -6.44 -13.09
N THR A 5 -23.20 -5.25 -12.97
CA THR A 5 -22.54 -4.08 -13.53
C THR A 5 -21.32 -3.73 -12.69
N PRO A 6 -20.28 -3.07 -13.23
CA PRO A 6 -19.12 -2.61 -12.47
C PRO A 6 -19.49 -1.73 -11.27
N GLU A 7 -20.67 -1.18 -11.24
CA GLU A 7 -21.20 -0.33 -10.16
C GLU A 7 -21.73 -1.14 -8.97
N ASN A 8 -21.96 -2.43 -9.16
CA ASN A 8 -22.53 -3.35 -8.18
C ASN A 8 -21.51 -4.41 -7.72
N GLU A 9 -20.26 -4.05 -7.60
CA GLU A 9 -19.20 -4.97 -7.18
C GLU A 9 -19.14 -5.07 -5.65
N ALA A 10 -19.02 -6.31 -5.09
CA ALA A 10 -18.96 -6.53 -3.64
C ALA A 10 -17.73 -5.87 -3.00
N SER A 11 -17.90 -5.24 -1.85
CA SER A 11 -16.80 -4.66 -1.11
C SER A 11 -15.67 -5.67 -0.91
N HIS A 12 -16.00 -6.93 -0.64
CA HIS A 12 -15.07 -8.05 -0.60
C HIS A 12 -14.28 -8.22 -1.91
N ALA A 13 -14.96 -8.21 -3.07
CA ALA A 13 -14.29 -8.31 -4.37
C ALA A 13 -13.39 -7.09 -4.65
N LEU A 14 -13.81 -5.89 -4.26
CA LEU A 14 -13.01 -4.67 -4.38
C LEU A 14 -11.74 -4.72 -3.51
N VAL A 15 -11.82 -5.26 -2.29
CA VAL A 15 -10.63 -5.47 -1.45
C VAL A 15 -9.63 -6.40 -2.13
N HIS A 16 -10.08 -7.54 -2.64
CA HIS A 16 -9.21 -8.48 -3.36
C HIS A 16 -8.58 -7.84 -4.60
N ARG A 17 -9.36 -7.14 -5.41
CA ARG A 17 -8.84 -6.44 -6.60
C ARG A 17 -7.83 -5.37 -6.25
N SER A 18 -8.07 -4.61 -5.19
CA SER A 18 -7.13 -3.59 -4.73
C SER A 18 -5.81 -4.20 -4.27
N LEU A 19 -5.84 -5.29 -3.51
CA LEU A 19 -4.62 -6.01 -3.10
C LEU A 19 -3.86 -6.58 -4.30
N ILE A 20 -4.56 -7.13 -5.29
CA ILE A 20 -3.95 -7.62 -6.54
C ILE A 20 -3.32 -6.45 -7.30
N ALA A 21 -4.04 -5.34 -7.48
CA ALA A 21 -3.54 -4.16 -8.18
C ALA A 21 -2.31 -3.56 -7.48
N ALA A 22 -2.33 -3.46 -6.15
CA ALA A 22 -1.18 -2.99 -5.37
C ALA A 22 0.07 -3.87 -5.61
N ARG A 23 -0.09 -5.19 -5.59
CA ARG A 23 1.02 -6.14 -5.82
C ARG A 23 1.50 -6.18 -7.26
N LEU A 24 0.63 -5.92 -8.22
CA LEU A 24 0.98 -5.78 -9.63
C LEU A 24 1.53 -4.39 -9.96
N LYS A 25 1.55 -3.48 -8.99
CA LYS A 25 1.99 -2.08 -9.13
C LYS A 25 1.13 -1.30 -10.15
N ASP A 26 -0.13 -1.73 -10.33
CA ASP A 26 -1.11 -1.09 -11.19
C ASP A 26 -1.82 0.02 -10.43
N ARG A 27 -1.23 1.22 -10.47
CA ARG A 27 -1.71 2.42 -9.78
C ARG A 27 -3.11 2.83 -10.21
N THR A 28 -3.42 2.75 -11.49
CA THR A 28 -4.70 3.16 -12.06
C THR A 28 -5.83 2.25 -11.59
N SER A 29 -5.65 0.93 -11.70
CA SER A 29 -6.64 -0.04 -11.21
C SER A 29 -6.81 0.05 -9.69
N LEU A 30 -5.72 0.25 -8.94
CA LEU A 30 -5.74 0.42 -7.50
C LEU A 30 -6.52 1.67 -7.09
N THR A 31 -6.21 2.84 -7.68
CA THR A 31 -6.90 4.10 -7.42
C THR A 31 -8.38 3.99 -7.75
N SER A 32 -8.73 3.42 -8.91
CA SER A 32 -10.12 3.19 -9.30
C SER A 32 -10.89 2.33 -8.30
N ALA A 33 -10.27 1.24 -7.83
CA ALA A 33 -10.90 0.35 -6.86
C ALA A 33 -11.09 1.02 -5.49
N LEU A 34 -10.10 1.80 -5.03
CA LEU A 34 -10.19 2.54 -3.77
C LEU A 34 -11.22 3.67 -3.80
N VAL A 35 -11.30 4.42 -4.89
CA VAL A 35 -12.34 5.44 -5.08
C VAL A 35 -13.73 4.81 -4.98
N LYS A 36 -13.93 3.63 -5.59
CA LYS A 36 -15.18 2.88 -5.45
C LYS A 36 -15.44 2.46 -4.00
N LEU A 37 -14.44 1.94 -3.30
CA LEU A 37 -14.55 1.56 -1.90
C LEU A 37 -14.89 2.75 -0.99
N GLN A 38 -14.29 3.92 -1.23
CA GLN A 38 -14.52 5.13 -0.43
C GLN A 38 -15.89 5.75 -0.69
N ASN A 39 -16.34 5.77 -1.94
CA ASN A 39 -17.59 6.40 -2.36
C ASN A 39 -18.80 5.48 -2.28
N HIS A 40 -18.62 4.27 -1.80
CA HIS A 40 -19.70 3.28 -1.83
C HIS A 40 -20.80 3.64 -0.84
N LYS A 41 -22.06 3.64 -1.31
CA LYS A 41 -23.26 3.95 -0.50
C LYS A 41 -23.46 3.01 0.69
N ILE A 42 -22.72 1.90 0.73
CA ILE A 42 -22.79 0.88 1.76
C ILE A 42 -21.68 1.00 2.82
N ARG A 43 -20.91 2.08 2.81
CA ARG A 43 -19.91 2.34 3.86
C ARG A 43 -20.59 2.95 5.08
N TYR A 44 -20.39 2.32 6.24
CA TYR A 44 -20.79 2.87 7.53
C TYR A 44 -19.74 3.83 8.09
N PRO A 45 -20.13 4.74 9.02
CA PRO A 45 -19.17 5.61 9.70
C PRO A 45 -18.05 4.87 10.44
N SER A 46 -18.27 3.62 10.81
CA SER A 46 -17.28 2.71 11.41
C SER A 46 -16.25 2.14 10.43
N LEU A 47 -16.21 2.59 9.18
CA LEU A 47 -15.42 2.04 8.08
C LEU A 47 -15.79 0.59 7.68
N MET A 48 -16.85 0.05 8.22
CA MET A 48 -17.38 -1.25 7.80
C MET A 48 -18.28 -1.09 6.60
N THR A 49 -18.33 -2.11 5.76
CA THR A 49 -19.18 -2.13 4.56
C THR A 49 -20.09 -3.33 4.53
N ASN A 50 -21.14 -3.27 3.72
CA ASN A 50 -21.94 -4.43 3.40
C ASN A 50 -21.20 -5.35 2.42
N HIS A 51 -21.32 -6.65 2.65
CA HIS A 51 -20.77 -7.67 1.78
C HIS A 51 -21.45 -7.69 0.40
N ASP A 52 -22.75 -7.45 0.38
CA ASP A 52 -23.56 -7.58 -0.83
C ASP A 52 -24.43 -6.31 -1.06
N TYR A 53 -24.64 -5.91 -2.33
CA TYR A 53 -25.27 -4.62 -2.68
C TYR A 53 -26.77 -4.60 -2.68
N ASP A 54 -27.36 -5.73 -2.99
CA ASP A 54 -28.75 -5.83 -3.34
C ASP A 54 -29.64 -6.12 -2.14
N GLN A 55 -29.46 -5.46 -0.98
CA GLN A 55 -30.41 -5.54 0.14
C GLN A 55 -30.06 -6.49 1.28
N ARG A 56 -28.87 -7.04 1.34
CA ARG A 56 -28.45 -7.86 2.49
C ARG A 56 -27.54 -7.07 3.42
N SER A 57 -28.04 -6.71 4.58
CA SER A 57 -27.31 -6.01 5.64
C SER A 57 -26.31 -6.94 6.34
N CYS A 58 -25.32 -7.43 5.58
CA CYS A 58 -24.27 -8.26 6.14
C CYS A 58 -22.98 -7.44 6.22
N TYR A 59 -22.40 -7.32 7.41
CA TYR A 59 -21.13 -6.65 7.59
C TYR A 59 -20.01 -7.38 6.86
N CYS A 60 -19.17 -6.63 6.16
CA CYS A 60 -17.95 -7.12 5.57
C CYS A 60 -16.75 -6.68 6.42
N THR A 61 -16.32 -7.53 7.34
CA THR A 61 -15.13 -7.29 8.18
C THR A 61 -13.85 -7.26 7.35
N ASP A 62 -13.82 -7.97 6.23
CA ASP A 62 -12.70 -8.01 5.29
C ASP A 62 -12.31 -6.62 4.80
N PHE A 63 -13.29 -5.71 4.68
CA PHE A 63 -13.00 -4.35 4.24
C PHE A 63 -12.15 -3.59 5.26
N ALA A 64 -12.54 -3.60 6.54
CA ALA A 64 -11.84 -2.83 7.56
C ALA A 64 -10.40 -3.31 7.76
N ILE A 65 -10.18 -4.63 7.73
CA ILE A 65 -8.86 -5.24 7.86
C ILE A 65 -8.08 -5.13 6.56
N GLY A 66 -8.71 -5.43 5.43
CA GLY A 66 -8.09 -5.42 4.10
C GLY A 66 -7.68 -4.03 3.64
N TYR A 67 -8.41 -2.97 4.04
CA TYR A 67 -8.07 -1.60 3.67
C TYR A 67 -6.68 -1.20 4.16
N LEU A 68 -6.33 -1.50 5.41
CA LEU A 68 -4.99 -1.26 5.93
C LEU A 68 -3.92 -2.06 5.17
N GLY A 69 -4.23 -3.32 4.84
CA GLY A 69 -3.35 -4.16 4.02
C GLY A 69 -3.11 -3.58 2.63
N ILE A 70 -4.17 -3.04 1.99
CA ILE A 70 -4.07 -2.39 0.68
C ILE A 70 -3.14 -1.17 0.74
N VAL A 71 -3.34 -0.29 1.74
CA VAL A 71 -2.50 0.90 1.91
C VAL A 71 -1.05 0.51 2.16
N ASN A 72 -0.80 -0.46 3.03
CA ASN A 72 0.55 -0.93 3.31
C ASN A 72 1.24 -1.50 2.06
N GLU A 73 0.58 -2.36 1.28
CA GLU A 73 1.15 -2.94 0.05
C GLU A 73 1.36 -1.87 -1.04
N ALA A 74 0.53 -0.81 -1.07
CA ALA A 74 0.68 0.30 -2.01
C ALA A 74 1.86 1.22 -1.68
N LEU A 75 2.22 1.31 -0.39
CA LEU A 75 3.29 2.19 0.10
C LEU A 75 4.61 1.46 0.29
N VAL A 76 4.57 0.18 0.73
CA VAL A 76 5.76 -0.62 1.00
C VAL A 76 5.54 -2.05 0.52
N PHE A 77 6.18 -2.41 -0.57
CA PHE A 77 6.29 -3.79 -1.02
C PHE A 77 7.61 -4.38 -0.52
N SER A 78 7.61 -5.64 -0.12
CA SER A 78 8.85 -6.31 0.30
C SER A 78 8.86 -7.79 -0.03
N ASN A 79 10.03 -8.29 -0.36
CA ASN A 79 10.36 -9.69 -0.52
C ASN A 79 11.67 -10.00 0.22
N LYS A 80 12.19 -11.21 0.05
CA LYS A 80 13.50 -11.58 0.60
C LYS A 80 14.57 -10.64 0.03
N ASN A 81 15.25 -9.92 0.92
CA ASN A 81 16.34 -8.98 0.61
C ASN A 81 15.92 -7.79 -0.29
N GLU A 82 14.65 -7.45 -0.30
CA GLU A 82 14.11 -6.39 -1.14
C GLU A 82 13.05 -5.58 -0.38
N ILE A 83 13.14 -4.27 -0.47
CA ILE A 83 12.11 -3.31 -0.04
C ILE A 83 11.94 -2.30 -1.16
N GLU A 84 10.71 -2.15 -1.66
CA GLU A 84 10.33 -1.11 -2.60
C GLU A 84 9.32 -0.19 -1.95
N ILE A 85 9.65 1.08 -1.88
CA ILE A 85 8.74 2.13 -1.39
C ILE A 85 7.93 2.72 -2.53
N LEU A 86 6.71 3.13 -2.24
CA LEU A 86 5.76 3.74 -3.18
C LEU A 86 5.56 2.95 -4.49
N PRO A 87 5.50 1.59 -4.46
CA PRO A 87 5.41 0.77 -5.68
C PRO A 87 4.11 1.05 -6.45
N ALA A 88 3.04 1.41 -5.72
CA ALA A 88 1.71 1.64 -6.27
C ALA A 88 1.03 2.83 -5.58
N LEU A 89 1.75 3.94 -5.38
CA LEU A 89 1.17 5.14 -4.77
C LEU A 89 -0.08 5.58 -5.54
N PHE A 90 -1.15 5.89 -4.82
CA PHE A 90 -2.43 6.32 -5.37
C PHE A 90 -2.28 7.58 -6.23
N GLU A 91 -3.06 7.68 -7.31
CA GLU A 91 -2.99 8.79 -8.27
C GLU A 91 -3.58 10.10 -7.74
N SER A 92 -4.35 10.06 -6.64
CA SER A 92 -4.95 11.24 -6.04
C SER A 92 -5.08 11.14 -4.52
N GLY A 93 -4.91 12.26 -3.84
CA GLY A 93 -5.09 12.37 -2.39
C GLY A 93 -3.93 11.83 -1.54
N PHE A 94 -2.79 11.52 -2.17
CA PHE A 94 -1.58 11.04 -1.52
C PHE A 94 -0.34 11.80 -2.01
N ASP A 95 -0.50 13.10 -2.26
CA ASP A 95 0.59 13.94 -2.80
C ASP A 95 1.75 14.09 -1.83
N ALA A 96 1.49 14.03 -0.54
CA ALA A 96 2.50 13.97 0.50
C ALA A 96 2.00 13.13 1.68
N GLY A 97 2.91 12.54 2.44
CA GLY A 97 2.54 11.75 3.61
C GLY A 97 3.72 11.16 4.36
N GLU A 98 3.35 10.52 5.46
CA GLU A 98 4.27 9.75 6.31
C GLU A 98 3.57 8.48 6.81
N ILE A 99 4.31 7.37 6.82
CA ILE A 99 3.90 6.13 7.48
C ILE A 99 5.07 5.58 8.29
N THR A 100 4.78 4.93 9.42
CA THR A 100 5.80 4.42 10.32
C THR A 100 5.52 3.00 10.76
N GLY A 101 6.58 2.25 11.11
CA GLY A 101 6.48 0.96 11.77
C GLY A 101 6.00 -0.21 10.88
N ILE A 102 6.24 -0.17 9.57
CA ILE A 102 5.84 -1.24 8.66
C ILE A 102 6.84 -2.41 8.74
N LYS A 103 6.36 -3.58 9.13
CA LYS A 103 7.16 -4.82 9.10
C LYS A 103 7.30 -5.34 7.68
N ALA A 104 8.54 -5.41 7.20
CA ALA A 104 8.88 -5.97 5.90
C ALA A 104 9.11 -7.49 5.98
N ARG A 105 8.85 -8.20 4.88
CA ARG A 105 9.03 -9.66 4.78
C ARG A 105 10.49 -10.10 4.85
N THR A 106 11.44 -9.18 4.74
CA THR A 106 12.89 -9.45 4.80
C THR A 106 13.48 -9.34 6.21
N ARG A 107 12.68 -9.53 7.28
CA ARG A 107 13.12 -9.36 8.68
C ARG A 107 13.74 -7.98 8.93
N ALA A 108 13.06 -6.97 8.49
CA ALA A 108 13.37 -5.56 8.69
C ALA A 108 12.10 -4.78 9.01
N THR A 109 12.27 -3.59 9.54
CA THR A 109 11.19 -2.63 9.77
C THR A 109 11.48 -1.38 8.95
N VAL A 110 10.49 -0.92 8.19
CA VAL A 110 10.47 0.44 7.70
C VAL A 110 10.00 1.31 8.87
N ASP A 111 10.93 1.94 9.56
CA ASP A 111 10.66 2.76 10.74
C ASP A 111 9.89 4.01 10.38
N SER A 112 10.27 4.63 9.25
CA SER A 112 9.53 5.74 8.64
C SER A 112 9.69 5.74 7.13
N LEU A 113 8.62 6.11 6.44
CA LEU A 113 8.61 6.47 5.03
C LEU A 113 7.89 7.81 4.92
N ARG A 114 8.56 8.82 4.37
CA ARG A 114 8.02 10.13 4.05
C ARG A 114 8.14 10.39 2.57
N TRP A 115 7.15 11.05 1.99
CA TRP A 115 7.19 11.48 0.59
C TRP A 115 6.47 12.80 0.41
N ASP A 116 6.87 13.52 -0.62
CA ASP A 116 6.23 14.74 -1.11
C ASP A 116 6.44 14.84 -2.62
N LEU A 117 5.34 14.72 -3.37
CA LEU A 117 5.36 14.76 -4.83
C LEU A 117 5.62 16.18 -5.36
N GLN A 118 5.29 17.22 -4.59
CA GLN A 118 5.50 18.60 -4.99
C GLN A 118 7.00 18.95 -4.93
N SER A 119 7.68 18.57 -3.85
CA SER A 119 9.13 18.72 -3.70
C SER A 119 9.92 17.61 -4.40
N LYS A 120 9.23 16.60 -4.95
CA LYS A 120 9.82 15.43 -5.61
C LYS A 120 10.80 14.67 -4.73
N THR A 121 10.47 14.46 -3.49
CA THR A 121 11.33 13.77 -2.53
C THR A 121 10.63 12.60 -1.85
N ALA A 122 11.39 11.54 -1.59
CA ALA A 122 11.00 10.53 -0.63
C ALA A 122 12.20 10.11 0.22
N GLN A 123 11.93 9.79 1.47
CA GLN A 123 12.94 9.31 2.42
C GLN A 123 12.41 8.08 3.13
N VAL A 124 13.24 7.05 3.24
CA VAL A 124 12.92 5.84 4.00
C VAL A 124 14.00 5.53 5.01
N THR A 125 13.59 5.23 6.24
CA THR A 125 14.47 4.73 7.31
C THR A 125 14.12 3.26 7.58
N VAL A 126 15.13 2.40 7.56
CA VAL A 126 14.97 0.95 7.72
C VAL A 126 15.90 0.43 8.80
N THR A 127 15.36 -0.35 9.72
CA THR A 127 16.12 -1.13 10.71
C THR A 127 16.06 -2.61 10.35
N SER A 128 17.20 -3.28 10.30
CA SER A 128 17.28 -4.73 10.05
C SER A 128 17.37 -5.52 11.34
N ASP A 129 16.57 -6.60 11.46
CA ASP A 129 16.61 -7.50 12.63
C ASP A 129 17.81 -8.48 12.58
N ILE A 130 18.49 -8.61 11.43
CA ILE A 130 19.58 -9.57 11.19
C ILE A 130 20.66 -8.96 10.31
N ASP A 131 21.83 -9.59 10.28
CA ASP A 131 22.88 -9.28 9.30
C ASP A 131 22.40 -9.68 7.90
N GLN A 132 22.26 -8.71 7.00
CA GLN A 132 21.81 -8.93 5.62
C GLN A 132 22.10 -7.73 4.72
N THR A 133 22.03 -7.95 3.42
CA THR A 133 21.99 -6.88 2.43
C THR A 133 20.58 -6.78 1.87
N ILE A 134 20.00 -5.57 1.90
CA ILE A 134 18.66 -5.27 1.40
C ILE A 134 18.81 -4.30 0.23
N THR A 135 18.20 -4.63 -0.90
CA THR A 135 18.02 -3.70 -2.02
C THR A 135 16.81 -2.84 -1.73
N VAL A 136 17.01 -1.52 -1.64
CA VAL A 136 15.94 -0.53 -1.45
C VAL A 136 15.73 0.23 -2.73
N SER A 137 14.50 0.25 -3.22
CA SER A 137 14.09 0.97 -4.43
C SER A 137 12.83 1.80 -4.18
N CYS A 138 12.48 2.67 -5.13
CA CYS A 138 11.26 3.48 -5.08
C CYS A 138 10.53 3.38 -6.42
N GLY A 139 9.23 3.07 -6.38
CA GLY A 139 8.41 2.95 -7.59
C GLY A 139 8.23 4.24 -8.40
N LEU A 140 8.66 5.37 -7.84
CA LEU A 140 8.61 6.70 -8.47
C LEU A 140 10.01 7.27 -8.73
N SER A 141 11.07 6.45 -8.72
CA SER A 141 12.46 6.87 -8.92
C SER A 141 13.24 5.76 -9.62
N ASP A 142 14.19 6.13 -10.44
CA ASP A 142 15.11 5.16 -11.08
C ASP A 142 16.25 4.72 -10.14
N LYS A 143 16.36 5.36 -8.98
CA LYS A 143 17.40 5.03 -7.99
C LYS A 143 17.09 3.70 -7.31
N THR A 144 18.11 2.87 -7.20
CA THR A 144 18.13 1.65 -6.39
C THR A 144 19.41 1.64 -5.56
N GLU A 145 19.31 1.25 -4.28
CA GLU A 145 20.46 1.25 -3.37
C GLU A 145 20.54 -0.07 -2.60
N ALA A 146 21.71 -0.70 -2.60
CA ALA A 146 21.98 -1.90 -1.84
C ALA A 146 22.61 -1.54 -0.48
N LEU A 147 21.90 -1.81 0.60
CA LEU A 147 22.29 -1.50 1.97
C LEU A 147 22.68 -2.77 2.71
N THR A 148 23.91 -2.84 3.18
CA THR A 148 24.36 -3.93 4.07
C THR A 148 24.16 -3.52 5.52
N PHE A 149 23.44 -4.33 6.26
CA PHE A 149 23.09 -4.11 7.67
C PHE A 149 23.75 -5.13 8.58
N ARG A 150 24.09 -4.71 9.77
CA ARG A 150 24.21 -5.58 10.94
C ARG A 150 22.87 -5.71 11.64
N ALA A 151 22.69 -6.76 12.43
CA ALA A 151 21.50 -6.93 13.27
C ALA A 151 21.27 -5.70 14.18
N GLY A 152 20.09 -5.11 14.14
CA GLY A 152 19.72 -3.91 14.86
C GLY A 152 20.22 -2.59 14.24
N GLU A 153 20.92 -2.63 13.12
CA GLU A 153 21.40 -1.41 12.46
C GLU A 153 20.27 -0.72 11.71
N THR A 154 20.27 0.63 11.78
CA THR A 154 19.31 1.51 11.09
C THR A 154 20.02 2.32 10.02
N LYS A 155 19.44 2.41 8.83
CA LYS A 155 19.91 3.24 7.71
C LYS A 155 18.77 4.01 7.07
N THR A 156 19.14 5.19 6.54
CA THR A 156 18.21 6.08 5.84
C THR A 156 18.64 6.27 4.41
N VAL A 157 17.69 6.27 3.49
CA VAL A 157 17.90 6.52 2.06
C VAL A 157 16.97 7.61 1.59
N ASP A 158 17.53 8.54 0.81
CA ASP A 158 16.79 9.60 0.13
C ASP A 158 16.63 9.29 -1.36
N PHE A 159 15.44 9.59 -1.87
CA PHE A 159 15.08 9.44 -3.28
C PHE A 159 14.62 10.77 -3.87
N VAL A 160 15.05 11.03 -5.10
CA VAL A 160 14.44 12.07 -5.95
C VAL A 160 13.39 11.39 -6.81
N LEU A 161 12.17 11.91 -6.79
CA LEU A 161 11.04 11.35 -7.55
C LEU A 161 10.99 11.92 -8.97
N ASN A 162 10.54 11.11 -9.91
CA ASN A 162 10.42 11.46 -11.34
C ASN A 162 9.28 12.45 -11.61
#